data_d7aeabb949fc3b65549fed43f0bda051
#
_entry.id   d7aeabb949fc3b65549fed43f0bda051
#
_cell.length_a   1.000
_cell.length_b   1.000
_cell.length_c   1.000
_cell.angle_alpha   90.00
_cell.angle_beta   90.00
_cell.angle_gamma   90.00
#
_symmetry.space_group_name_H-M   'P 1'
#
loop_
_entity.id
_entity.type
_entity.pdbx_description
1 polymer ?
#
loop_
_entity_poly.entity_id
_entity_poly.type
_entity_poly.pdbx_seq_one_letter_code
_entity_poly.pdbx_strand_id
1 'polypeptide(L)'
;MPFPRYANPRLEREQSSVTPPDGLTSISFTDRVNRLNAGLLRDGIPVSDMRRAPALELQFAGAGELGRSQGSARSSGIEPIEGPIAAVRVPPIPTRESRLRFFLAGAQRTFAVWRCGLVPTAATVVAAAILKRDPGEDGSVVPGTLRMEHCWLIPRNTGDSRVNELLHRNDVEGMRVEDPRDFGSRQTPDSRLPTPDANDSDIDYGRLHELAYVAARNVREEVEARVLSDWVQRPEWDVSDDWIVVDGRLRSPQPRSIGLVKQFSDAYLSGSEAETLLGLPPGYRTTAFLPTNDRRRGGPEPEQRTLWYIRLWDAAGMDARHALVRIEAPRSVCTTEEIDRISGWILAERTPRATGDSRWATLLYPVHLLERILKRRLDADTRGWPGA
;
A
#
# COMPACT_ATOMS: atom_id res chain seq x y z
N MET A 1 -15.43 -30.24 24.80
CA MET A 1 -13.98 -30.51 25.01
C MET A 1 -13.22 -29.31 24.51
N PRO A 2 -12.41 -28.64 25.33
CA PRO A 2 -11.63 -27.45 24.90
C PRO A 2 -10.42 -27.94 24.13
N PHE A 3 -10.16 -27.28 22.98
CA PHE A 3 -8.96 -27.51 22.17
C PHE A 3 -7.70 -26.94 22.88
N PRO A 4 -6.57 -27.63 22.82
CA PRO A 4 -5.34 -27.15 23.43
C PRO A 4 -4.80 -25.92 22.68
N ARG A 5 -4.44 -24.89 23.43
CA ARG A 5 -3.70 -23.72 22.94
C ARG A 5 -2.25 -24.15 22.67
N TYR A 6 -1.88 -24.30 21.41
CA TYR A 6 -0.48 -24.44 21.02
C TYR A 6 0.19 -23.07 21.11
N ALA A 7 0.87 -22.83 22.22
CA ALA A 7 1.88 -21.78 22.31
C ALA A 7 3.13 -22.33 21.62
N ASN A 8 3.62 -21.64 20.58
CA ASN A 8 4.87 -21.99 19.90
C ASN A 8 6.03 -21.27 20.62
N PRO A 9 6.85 -21.97 21.43
CA PRO A 9 7.91 -21.35 22.23
C PRO A 9 9.12 -20.89 21.42
N ARG A 10 9.20 -21.16 20.11
CA ARG A 10 10.30 -20.72 19.25
C ARG A 10 10.18 -19.26 18.82
N LEU A 11 8.98 -18.70 18.76
CA LEU A 11 8.78 -17.29 18.38
C LEU A 11 9.25 -16.29 19.42
N GLU A 12 9.42 -16.69 20.68
CA GLU A 12 9.87 -15.80 21.75
C GLU A 12 11.41 -15.67 21.86
N ARG A 13 12.19 -16.60 21.31
CA ARG A 13 13.65 -16.60 21.44
C ARG A 13 14.43 -15.84 20.36
N GLU A 14 13.84 -15.54 19.23
CA GLU A 14 14.48 -14.71 18.19
C GLU A 14 14.29 -13.20 18.37
N GLN A 15 13.69 -12.77 19.48
CA GLN A 15 13.44 -11.36 19.78
C GLN A 15 14.65 -10.59 20.33
N SER A 16 15.79 -11.20 20.52
CA SER A 16 16.90 -10.53 21.17
C SER A 16 18.21 -10.61 20.38
N SER A 17 18.30 -9.98 19.23
CA SER A 17 19.52 -9.38 18.68
C SER A 17 19.44 -9.11 17.19
N VAL A 18 18.64 -8.16 16.76
CA VAL A 18 18.91 -7.43 15.52
C VAL A 18 19.29 -6.02 15.93
N THR A 19 20.53 -5.85 16.32
CA THR A 19 21.19 -4.55 16.40
C THR A 19 21.18 -3.98 14.98
N PRO A 20 20.73 -2.72 14.75
CA PRO A 20 20.87 -2.11 13.44
C PRO A 20 22.38 -2.04 13.11
N PRO A 21 22.79 -2.40 11.88
CA PRO A 21 24.15 -2.16 11.44
C PRO A 21 24.25 -0.67 11.14
N ASP A 22 24.65 0.13 11.98
CA ASP A 22 25.16 1.50 11.89
C ASP A 22 24.75 2.24 13.15
N GLY A 23 25.76 2.53 13.96
CA GLY A 23 25.65 3.11 15.31
C GLY A 23 25.16 4.56 15.39
N LEU A 24 24.20 4.93 14.57
CA LEU A 24 23.36 6.13 14.74
C LEU A 24 22.03 5.66 15.32
N THR A 25 21.79 5.90 16.59
CA THR A 25 20.47 5.83 17.21
C THR A 25 19.56 6.75 16.41
N SER A 26 18.81 6.19 15.45
CA SER A 26 17.84 6.97 14.71
C SER A 26 16.80 7.48 15.70
N ILE A 27 16.63 8.79 15.76
CA ILE A 27 15.65 9.43 16.64
C ILE A 27 14.27 8.93 16.22
N SER A 28 13.46 8.44 17.18
CA SER A 28 12.12 7.93 16.90
C SER A 28 11.21 9.00 16.31
N PHE A 29 10.19 8.58 15.58
CA PHE A 29 9.15 9.49 15.07
C PHE A 29 8.55 10.35 16.18
N THR A 30 8.16 9.74 17.29
CA THR A 30 7.57 10.44 18.43
C THR A 30 8.53 11.48 19.02
N ASP A 31 9.82 11.16 19.16
CA ASP A 31 10.80 12.10 19.69
C ASP A 31 11.02 13.30 18.76
N ARG A 32 11.05 13.07 17.44
CA ARG A 32 11.16 14.17 16.46
C ARG A 32 10.00 15.15 16.60
N VAL A 33 8.76 14.63 16.63
CA VAL A 33 7.55 15.46 16.77
C VAL A 33 7.55 16.20 18.12
N ASN A 34 7.94 15.52 19.20
CA ASN A 34 8.00 16.13 20.54
C ASN A 34 9.04 17.27 20.60
N ARG A 35 10.20 17.12 19.99
CA ARG A 35 11.22 18.20 19.92
C ARG A 35 10.69 19.42 19.20
N LEU A 36 10.05 19.23 18.05
CA LEU A 36 9.45 20.35 17.33
C LEU A 36 8.36 21.02 18.17
N ASN A 37 7.48 20.25 18.78
CA ASN A 37 6.43 20.78 19.66
C ASN A 37 7.01 21.62 20.81
N ALA A 38 8.08 21.15 21.44
CA ALA A 38 8.77 21.90 22.49
C ALA A 38 9.38 23.21 21.94
N GLY A 39 9.89 23.21 20.72
CA GLY A 39 10.36 24.40 20.03
C GLY A 39 9.24 25.42 19.79
N LEU A 40 8.10 24.98 19.25
CA LEU A 40 6.93 25.84 18.98
C LEU A 40 6.40 26.50 20.26
N LEU A 41 6.30 25.73 21.36
CA LEU A 41 5.86 26.24 22.65
C LEU A 41 6.83 27.27 23.21
N ARG A 42 8.15 27.04 23.12
CA ARG A 42 9.18 27.96 23.57
C ARG A 42 9.12 29.32 22.87
N ASP A 43 8.87 29.26 21.58
CA ASP A 43 8.86 30.47 20.73
C ASP A 43 7.47 31.13 20.66
N GLY A 44 6.51 30.62 21.47
CA GLY A 44 5.16 31.21 21.61
C GLY A 44 4.30 31.12 20.34
N ILE A 45 4.56 30.14 19.46
CA ILE A 45 3.74 29.96 18.25
C ILE A 45 2.42 29.28 18.63
N PRO A 46 1.27 29.96 18.43
CA PRO A 46 -0.02 29.46 18.89
C PRO A 46 -0.55 28.36 17.93
N VAL A 47 -0.27 27.11 18.25
CA VAL A 47 -0.85 25.93 17.56
C VAL A 47 -1.77 25.17 18.51
N SER A 48 -2.84 24.57 17.98
CA SER A 48 -3.70 23.67 18.76
C SER A 48 -3.17 22.23 18.63
N ASP A 49 -2.83 21.62 19.76
CA ASP A 49 -2.34 20.23 19.83
C ASP A 49 -3.47 19.24 19.49
N MET A 50 -3.24 18.36 18.51
CA MET A 50 -4.17 17.31 18.06
C MET A 50 -3.62 15.89 18.27
N ARG A 51 -2.48 15.72 18.90
CA ARG A 51 -1.78 14.43 19.01
C ARG A 51 -2.54 13.35 19.79
N ARG A 52 -3.63 13.70 20.46
CA ARG A 52 -4.54 12.73 21.11
C ARG A 52 -5.61 12.19 20.17
N ALA A 53 -5.71 12.75 18.95
CA ALA A 53 -6.63 12.22 17.95
C ALA A 53 -6.20 10.80 17.51
N PRO A 54 -7.17 9.91 17.19
CA PRO A 54 -6.85 8.61 16.62
C PRO A 54 -6.03 8.74 15.31
N ALA A 55 -5.22 7.75 15.01
CA ALA A 55 -4.50 7.69 13.74
C ALA A 55 -5.48 7.81 12.55
N LEU A 56 -5.07 8.49 11.48
CA LEU A 56 -5.93 8.75 10.32
C LEU A 56 -6.36 7.44 9.63
N GLU A 57 -5.57 6.38 9.73
CA GLU A 57 -5.94 5.04 9.26
C GLU A 57 -7.25 4.54 9.89
N LEU A 58 -7.52 4.85 11.14
CA LEU A 58 -8.75 4.47 11.82
C LEU A 58 -9.96 5.32 11.38
N GLN A 59 -9.70 6.57 11.00
CA GLN A 59 -10.74 7.49 10.55
C GLN A 59 -11.13 7.24 9.08
N PHE A 60 -10.16 6.89 8.24
CA PHE A 60 -10.32 6.81 6.78
C PHE A 60 -10.14 5.41 6.20
N ALA A 61 -10.06 4.35 7.03
CA ALA A 61 -9.89 2.97 6.56
C ALA A 61 -10.96 2.51 5.55
N GLY A 62 -12.18 3.08 5.63
CA GLY A 62 -13.26 2.82 4.67
C GLY A 62 -13.45 3.91 3.61
N ALA A 63 -12.95 5.13 3.84
CA ALA A 63 -13.19 6.28 2.95
C ALA A 63 -12.25 6.32 1.74
N GLY A 64 -11.06 5.73 1.85
CA GLY A 64 -10.04 5.71 0.78
C GLY A 64 -10.48 5.02 -0.51
N GLU A 65 -11.59 4.29 -0.50
CA GLU A 65 -12.19 3.65 -1.66
C GLU A 65 -13.40 4.42 -2.19
N LEU A 66 -14.20 5.01 -1.31
CA LEU A 66 -15.38 5.78 -1.70
C LEU A 66 -15.01 7.07 -2.45
N GLY A 67 -13.91 7.72 -2.10
CA GLY A 67 -13.42 8.92 -2.80
C GLY A 67 -12.92 8.66 -4.24
N ARG A 68 -12.60 7.41 -4.60
CA ARG A 68 -12.23 7.02 -5.98
C ARG A 68 -13.43 6.70 -6.87
N SER A 69 -14.61 6.52 -6.28
CA SER A 69 -15.82 6.07 -6.96
C SER A 69 -16.60 7.17 -7.68
N GLN A 70 -16.25 8.46 -7.53
CA GLN A 70 -16.97 9.57 -8.16
C GLN A 70 -16.48 9.94 -9.57
N GLY A 71 -15.40 9.34 -10.06
CA GLY A 71 -15.13 9.34 -11.50
C GLY A 71 -16.12 8.38 -12.16
N SER A 72 -17.03 8.90 -12.99
CA SER A 72 -17.93 8.08 -13.81
C SER A 72 -17.18 6.85 -14.31
N ALA A 73 -17.77 5.67 -14.13
CA ALA A 73 -17.32 4.43 -14.73
C ALA A 73 -17.37 4.58 -16.26
N ARG A 74 -16.41 5.30 -16.83
CA ARG A 74 -16.09 5.16 -18.25
C ARG A 74 -15.54 3.77 -18.35
N SER A 75 -16.25 2.88 -19.05
CA SER A 75 -15.74 1.59 -19.45
C SER A 75 -14.36 1.84 -20.08
N SER A 76 -13.32 1.60 -19.30
CA SER A 76 -11.98 1.59 -19.83
C SER A 76 -11.97 0.42 -20.79
N GLY A 77 -11.79 0.68 -22.08
CA GLY A 77 -11.69 -0.38 -23.07
C GLY A 77 -10.60 -1.34 -22.64
N ILE A 78 -10.77 -2.60 -22.95
CA ILE A 78 -9.76 -3.64 -22.74
C ILE A 78 -9.35 -4.22 -24.09
N GLU A 79 -8.11 -4.69 -24.19
CA GLU A 79 -7.59 -5.49 -25.29
C GLU A 79 -7.38 -6.91 -24.78
N PRO A 80 -8.21 -7.89 -25.16
CA PRO A 80 -8.06 -9.26 -24.72
C PRO A 80 -6.74 -9.88 -25.20
N ILE A 81 -6.05 -10.61 -24.32
CA ILE A 81 -4.84 -11.38 -24.65
C ILE A 81 -5.22 -12.82 -25.01
N GLU A 82 -6.10 -13.44 -24.23
CA GLU A 82 -6.48 -14.84 -24.36
C GLU A 82 -7.86 -15.02 -25.05
N GLY A 83 -8.35 -14.00 -25.77
CA GLY A 83 -9.70 -13.98 -26.32
C GLY A 83 -10.73 -13.35 -25.38
N PRO A 84 -12.05 -13.54 -25.62
CA PRO A 84 -13.11 -12.93 -24.81
C PRO A 84 -12.95 -13.22 -23.31
N ILE A 85 -13.45 -12.30 -22.48
CA ILE A 85 -13.41 -12.51 -21.02
C ILE A 85 -14.25 -13.74 -20.64
N ALA A 86 -13.58 -14.72 -20.08
CA ALA A 86 -14.16 -16.00 -19.68
C ALA A 86 -13.57 -16.49 -18.36
N ALA A 87 -14.29 -17.37 -17.67
CA ALA A 87 -13.81 -18.06 -16.50
C ALA A 87 -12.91 -19.25 -16.89
N VAL A 88 -11.68 -19.27 -16.44
CA VAL A 88 -10.69 -20.31 -16.69
C VAL A 88 -10.30 -20.96 -15.37
N ARG A 89 -10.34 -22.29 -15.31
CA ARG A 89 -9.91 -23.02 -14.11
C ARG A 89 -8.39 -22.97 -14.00
N VAL A 90 -7.89 -22.52 -12.83
CA VAL A 90 -6.45 -22.48 -12.55
C VAL A 90 -5.95 -23.90 -12.25
N PRO A 91 -4.92 -24.39 -12.94
CA PRO A 91 -4.30 -25.66 -12.61
C PRO A 91 -3.71 -25.64 -11.19
N PRO A 92 -3.95 -26.66 -10.35
CA PRO A 92 -3.36 -26.73 -9.03
C PRO A 92 -1.84 -26.94 -9.13
N ILE A 93 -1.09 -26.11 -8.43
CA ILE A 93 0.37 -26.22 -8.34
C ILE A 93 0.75 -26.45 -6.87
N PRO A 94 1.59 -27.46 -6.56
CA PRO A 94 2.10 -27.65 -5.20
C PRO A 94 2.90 -26.42 -4.73
N THR A 95 2.77 -26.02 -3.47
CA THR A 95 3.48 -24.85 -2.91
C THR A 95 5.00 -24.95 -3.12
N ARG A 96 5.57 -26.15 -3.04
CA ARG A 96 7.01 -26.37 -3.30
C ARG A 96 7.48 -25.99 -4.71
N GLU A 97 6.57 -25.96 -5.68
CA GLU A 97 6.85 -25.62 -7.08
C GLU A 97 6.59 -24.13 -7.38
N SER A 98 6.05 -23.39 -6.39
CA SER A 98 5.88 -21.94 -6.51
C SER A 98 7.24 -21.26 -6.67
N ARG A 99 7.33 -20.31 -7.59
CA ARG A 99 8.49 -19.41 -7.74
C ARG A 99 8.29 -18.07 -7.06
N LEU A 100 7.15 -17.87 -6.38
CA LEU A 100 6.94 -16.69 -5.54
C LEU A 100 7.78 -16.85 -4.26
N ARG A 101 8.97 -16.26 -4.26
CA ARG A 101 9.92 -16.33 -3.13
C ARG A 101 10.03 -15.01 -2.39
N PHE A 102 9.78 -13.91 -3.09
CA PHE A 102 9.93 -12.57 -2.55
C PHE A 102 8.59 -11.88 -2.47
N PHE A 103 8.36 -11.16 -1.39
CA PHE A 103 7.11 -10.45 -1.12
C PHE A 103 7.44 -9.06 -0.61
N LEU A 104 6.98 -8.02 -1.32
CA LEU A 104 7.14 -6.63 -0.95
C LEU A 104 5.82 -6.11 -0.42
N ALA A 105 5.85 -5.49 0.74
CA ALA A 105 4.72 -4.76 1.30
C ALA A 105 5.20 -3.52 2.05
N GLY A 106 4.28 -2.58 2.25
CA GLY A 106 4.48 -1.42 3.09
C GLY A 106 3.40 -1.28 4.16
N ALA A 107 3.73 -0.52 5.19
CA ALA A 107 2.83 -0.12 6.24
C ALA A 107 3.04 1.34 6.59
N GLN A 108 2.04 1.99 7.17
CA GLN A 108 2.09 3.39 7.61
C GLN A 108 1.35 3.61 8.92
N ARG A 109 1.71 4.70 9.61
CA ARG A 109 0.98 5.32 10.70
C ARG A 109 0.95 6.82 10.45
N THR A 110 -0.24 7.41 10.40
CA THR A 110 -0.43 8.82 10.09
C THR A 110 -1.22 9.48 11.22
N PHE A 111 -0.69 10.57 11.74
CA PHE A 111 -1.27 11.25 12.88
C PHE A 111 -1.53 12.72 12.57
N ALA A 112 -2.67 13.23 13.02
CA ALA A 112 -2.88 14.64 13.15
C ALA A 112 -1.97 15.17 14.28
N VAL A 113 -1.24 16.26 14.03
CA VAL A 113 -0.24 16.78 14.99
C VAL A 113 -0.69 18.11 15.57
N TRP A 114 -0.93 19.10 14.71
CA TRP A 114 -1.38 20.43 15.14
C TRP A 114 -2.46 20.98 14.21
N ARG A 115 -3.08 22.03 14.67
CA ARG A 115 -3.99 22.85 13.87
C ARG A 115 -3.60 24.34 14.02
N CYS A 116 -3.36 25.00 12.90
CA CYS A 116 -3.18 26.44 12.80
C CYS A 116 -4.44 27.05 12.24
N GLY A 117 -5.29 27.68 13.06
CA GLY A 117 -6.60 28.12 12.62
C GLY A 117 -7.46 26.95 12.10
N LEU A 118 -7.81 26.96 10.80
CA LEU A 118 -8.52 25.88 10.12
C LEU A 118 -7.57 24.92 9.38
N VAL A 119 -6.27 25.15 9.41
CA VAL A 119 -5.29 24.33 8.69
C VAL A 119 -4.78 23.20 9.58
N PRO A 120 -5.15 21.93 9.34
CA PRO A 120 -4.55 20.80 10.04
C PRO A 120 -3.18 20.49 9.45
N THR A 121 -2.27 20.08 10.31
CA THR A 121 -0.99 19.49 9.93
C THR A 121 -0.93 18.06 10.44
N ALA A 122 -0.33 17.19 9.64
CA ALA A 122 -0.18 15.79 9.98
C ALA A 122 1.28 15.35 9.80
N ALA A 123 1.62 14.21 10.37
CA ALA A 123 2.89 13.55 10.12
C ALA A 123 2.66 12.06 9.96
N THR A 124 3.49 11.43 9.15
CA THR A 124 3.43 9.99 8.88
C THR A 124 4.78 9.33 9.05
N VAL A 125 4.77 8.13 9.55
CA VAL A 125 5.88 7.19 9.44
C VAL A 125 5.45 6.05 8.53
N VAL A 126 6.29 5.74 7.57
CA VAL A 126 6.07 4.67 6.60
C VAL A 126 7.22 3.68 6.66
N ALA A 127 6.92 2.41 6.42
CA ALA A 127 7.92 1.36 6.33
C ALA A 127 7.61 0.46 5.15
N ALA A 128 8.64 0.00 4.43
CA ALA A 128 8.53 -1.05 3.42
C ALA A 128 9.72 -1.99 3.51
N ALA A 129 9.51 -3.25 3.15
CA ALA A 129 10.57 -4.26 3.13
C ALA A 129 10.23 -5.40 2.18
N ILE A 130 11.22 -6.24 1.89
CA ILE A 130 11.05 -7.50 1.19
C ILE A 130 11.20 -8.65 2.17
N LEU A 131 10.24 -9.56 2.14
CA LEU A 131 10.29 -10.84 2.83
C LEU A 131 10.69 -11.91 1.82
N LYS A 132 11.69 -12.73 2.16
CA LYS A 132 11.99 -13.96 1.45
C LYS A 132 11.32 -15.12 2.18
N ARG A 133 10.71 -16.03 1.44
CA ARG A 133 10.14 -17.27 1.96
C ARG A 133 10.46 -18.42 1.04
N ASP A 134 11.12 -19.43 1.59
CA ASP A 134 11.31 -20.71 0.93
C ASP A 134 10.16 -21.67 1.27
N PRO A 135 9.82 -22.65 0.40
CA PRO A 135 8.69 -23.55 0.61
C PRO A 135 8.84 -24.35 1.91
N GLY A 136 7.81 -24.27 2.76
CA GLY A 136 7.80 -24.99 4.03
C GLY A 136 8.56 -24.30 5.17
N GLU A 137 9.13 -23.12 4.93
CA GLU A 137 9.84 -22.32 5.93
C GLU A 137 9.04 -21.09 6.36
N ASP A 138 9.36 -20.57 7.55
CA ASP A 138 8.91 -19.25 7.97
C ASP A 138 9.69 -18.19 7.17
N GLY A 139 8.96 -17.18 6.68
CA GLY A 139 9.60 -16.10 5.92
C GLY A 139 10.43 -15.19 6.81
N SER A 140 11.52 -14.64 6.27
CA SER A 140 12.36 -13.63 6.93
C SER A 140 12.54 -12.39 6.08
N VAL A 141 12.67 -11.22 6.74
CA VAL A 141 12.97 -9.97 6.03
C VAL A 141 14.37 -10.04 5.44
N VAL A 142 14.47 -9.73 4.15
CA VAL A 142 15.75 -9.71 3.45
C VAL A 142 16.63 -8.58 4.01
N PRO A 143 17.86 -8.89 4.47
CA PRO A 143 18.76 -7.89 5.03
C PRO A 143 18.98 -6.69 4.10
N GLY A 144 18.94 -5.47 4.67
CA GLY A 144 19.14 -4.22 3.94
C GLY A 144 17.98 -3.80 3.02
N THR A 145 16.79 -4.47 3.09
CA THR A 145 15.61 -4.03 2.33
C THR A 145 14.62 -3.22 3.18
N LEU A 146 14.70 -3.30 4.50
CA LEU A 146 13.84 -2.49 5.37
C LEU A 146 14.19 -1.01 5.22
N ARG A 147 13.21 -0.24 4.77
CA ARG A 147 13.26 1.23 4.67
C ARG A 147 12.19 1.81 5.57
N MET A 148 12.54 2.81 6.35
CA MET A 148 11.59 3.60 7.15
C MET A 148 11.81 5.07 6.85
N GLU A 149 10.72 5.81 6.66
CA GLU A 149 10.75 7.25 6.42
C GLU A 149 9.72 7.97 7.27
N HIS A 150 10.11 9.14 7.75
CA HIS A 150 9.25 10.08 8.45
C HIS A 150 8.95 11.26 7.52
N CYS A 151 7.70 11.67 7.45
CA CYS A 151 7.29 12.75 6.58
C CYS A 151 6.27 13.66 7.26
N TRP A 152 6.47 14.96 7.15
CA TRP A 152 5.48 15.98 7.47
C TRP A 152 4.51 16.15 6.32
N LEU A 153 3.24 16.27 6.65
CA LEU A 153 2.15 16.55 5.70
C LEU A 153 1.55 17.90 6.07
N ILE A 154 2.13 18.96 5.48
CA ILE A 154 1.81 20.34 5.80
C ILE A 154 1.36 21.06 4.53
N PRO A 155 0.12 21.59 4.45
CA PRO A 155 -0.33 22.38 3.33
C PRO A 155 0.51 23.66 3.20
N ARG A 156 1.01 23.99 1.99
CA ARG A 156 1.77 25.20 1.69
C ARG A 156 0.82 26.30 1.26
N ASN A 157 1.27 27.55 1.26
CA ASN A 157 0.51 28.70 0.71
C ASN A 157 -0.94 28.79 1.24
N THR A 158 -1.11 28.67 2.54
CA THR A 158 -2.43 28.74 3.19
C THR A 158 -2.79 30.15 3.65
N GLY A 159 -1.91 31.13 3.48
CA GLY A 159 -2.09 32.48 4.05
C GLY A 159 -1.87 32.57 5.57
N ASP A 160 -1.87 31.44 6.29
CA ASP A 160 -1.64 31.42 7.74
C ASP A 160 -0.14 31.53 8.05
N SER A 161 0.25 32.64 8.72
CA SER A 161 1.66 32.89 9.07
C SER A 161 2.26 31.81 9.96
N ARG A 162 1.44 31.13 10.78
CA ARG A 162 1.90 30.02 11.64
C ARG A 162 2.29 28.79 10.82
N VAL A 163 1.56 28.50 9.74
CA VAL A 163 1.91 27.42 8.82
C VAL A 163 3.21 27.75 8.09
N ASN A 164 3.38 29.00 7.65
CA ASN A 164 4.62 29.45 7.04
C ASN A 164 5.81 29.33 8.00
N GLU A 165 5.61 29.69 9.26
CA GLU A 165 6.63 29.52 10.30
C GLU A 165 6.99 28.04 10.51
N LEU A 166 6.01 27.15 10.55
CA LEU A 166 6.24 25.69 10.57
C LEU A 166 7.07 25.23 9.38
N LEU A 167 6.76 25.73 8.19
CA LEU A 167 7.49 25.38 6.95
C LEU A 167 8.92 25.93 6.95
N HIS A 168 9.17 27.10 7.52
CA HIS A 168 10.52 27.70 7.60
C HIS A 168 11.42 26.99 8.63
N ARG A 169 10.82 26.32 9.62
CA ARG A 169 11.53 25.45 10.55
C ARG A 169 11.90 24.10 9.95
N ASN A 170 11.98 24.02 8.63
CA ASN A 170 12.14 22.80 7.85
C ASN A 170 13.43 22.01 8.09
N ASP A 171 14.36 22.51 8.85
CA ASP A 171 15.38 21.66 9.44
C ASP A 171 14.81 20.76 10.55
N VAL A 172 13.47 20.56 10.45
CA VAL A 172 12.65 19.84 11.38
C VAL A 172 13.12 18.41 11.48
N GLU A 173 14.26 18.26 12.13
CA GLU A 173 14.79 16.97 12.54
C GLU A 173 15.03 15.99 11.35
N GLY A 174 15.27 16.53 10.13
CA GLY A 174 15.54 15.73 8.93
C GLY A 174 14.35 14.96 8.39
N MET A 175 13.12 15.37 8.69
CA MET A 175 11.91 14.80 8.09
C MET A 175 11.57 15.52 6.78
N ARG A 176 11.21 14.74 5.76
CA ARG A 176 10.65 15.25 4.49
C ARG A 176 9.36 16.01 4.75
N VAL A 177 9.07 17.04 3.95
CA VAL A 177 7.80 17.79 4.00
C VAL A 177 7.08 17.70 2.66
N GLU A 178 5.85 17.23 2.68
CA GLU A 178 4.96 17.13 1.53
C GLU A 178 3.70 17.98 1.72
N ASP A 179 3.24 18.60 0.64
CA ASP A 179 1.93 19.24 0.62
C ASP A 179 0.86 18.19 0.27
N PRO A 180 -0.10 17.94 1.18
CA PRO A 180 -1.16 16.95 0.92
C PRO A 180 -1.96 17.23 -0.36
N ARG A 181 -2.07 18.49 -0.78
CA ARG A 181 -2.84 18.90 -1.96
C ARG A 181 -2.19 18.50 -3.27
N ASP A 182 -0.86 18.35 -3.31
CA ASP A 182 -0.12 17.92 -4.50
C ASP A 182 -0.55 16.51 -4.95
N PHE A 183 -1.05 15.70 -4.03
CA PHE A 183 -1.49 14.33 -4.31
C PHE A 183 -2.97 14.25 -4.71
N GLY A 184 -3.79 15.20 -4.30
CA GLY A 184 -5.19 15.30 -4.70
C GLY A 184 -5.37 15.60 -6.19
N SER A 185 -4.54 16.46 -6.76
CA SER A 185 -4.58 16.86 -8.17
C SER A 185 -4.10 15.78 -9.13
N ARG A 186 -3.26 14.85 -8.67
CA ARG A 186 -2.72 13.75 -9.49
C ARG A 186 -3.72 12.61 -9.71
N GLN A 187 -4.81 12.55 -8.94
CA GLN A 187 -5.75 11.42 -8.96
C GLN A 187 -7.01 11.62 -9.79
N THR A 188 -7.32 12.84 -10.20
CA THR A 188 -8.52 13.15 -10.98
C THR A 188 -8.18 14.06 -12.15
N PRO A 189 -8.01 13.50 -13.37
CA PRO A 189 -7.86 14.33 -14.57
C PRO A 189 -9.10 15.16 -14.93
N ASP A 190 -10.24 14.89 -14.31
CA ASP A 190 -11.55 15.45 -14.69
C ASP A 190 -12.25 16.23 -13.56
N SER A 191 -11.70 16.28 -12.34
CA SER A 191 -12.13 17.31 -11.43
C SER A 191 -11.43 18.60 -11.85
N ARG A 192 -12.16 19.49 -12.49
CA ARG A 192 -11.89 20.91 -12.40
C ARG A 192 -12.03 21.32 -10.93
N LEU A 193 -11.07 20.87 -10.09
CA LEU A 193 -10.76 21.61 -8.91
C LEU A 193 -10.38 23.00 -9.46
N PRO A 194 -11.04 24.06 -9.00
CA PRO A 194 -10.59 25.39 -9.34
C PRO A 194 -9.10 25.39 -9.09
N THR A 195 -8.31 25.77 -10.10
CA THR A 195 -6.98 26.30 -9.86
C THR A 195 -7.14 27.15 -8.61
N PRO A 196 -6.28 27.04 -7.61
CA PRO A 196 -6.36 27.91 -6.47
C PRO A 196 -6.09 29.33 -6.98
N ASP A 197 -7.14 29.96 -7.50
CA ASP A 197 -7.20 31.40 -7.54
C ASP A 197 -7.12 31.81 -6.08
N ALA A 198 -6.10 32.56 -5.80
CA ALA A 198 -5.63 32.98 -4.50
C ALA A 198 -6.67 33.81 -3.73
N ASN A 199 -7.80 33.21 -3.37
CA ASN A 199 -8.72 33.72 -2.36
C ASN A 199 -8.86 32.67 -1.26
N ASP A 200 -8.08 32.84 -0.24
CA ASP A 200 -7.77 32.08 0.95
C ASP A 200 -8.96 31.82 1.90
N SER A 201 -10.20 31.94 1.43
CA SER A 201 -11.39 31.92 2.28
C SER A 201 -12.08 30.56 2.42
N ASP A 202 -11.67 29.54 1.66
CA ASP A 202 -12.31 28.20 1.69
C ASP A 202 -11.34 27.07 2.08
N ILE A 203 -10.72 27.19 3.25
CA ILE A 203 -9.97 26.07 3.84
C ILE A 203 -10.96 25.05 4.38
N ASP A 204 -11.16 23.95 3.64
CA ASP A 204 -11.93 22.80 4.11
C ASP A 204 -11.03 21.90 4.99
N TYR A 205 -11.25 22.01 6.30
CA TYR A 205 -10.53 21.22 7.31
C TYR A 205 -10.65 19.70 7.09
N GLY A 206 -11.87 19.24 6.79
CA GLY A 206 -12.13 17.81 6.58
C GLY A 206 -11.42 17.29 5.34
N ARG A 207 -11.46 18.05 4.27
CA ARG A 207 -10.78 17.73 3.02
C ARG A 207 -9.26 17.68 3.16
N LEU A 208 -8.66 18.60 3.92
CA LEU A 208 -7.22 18.59 4.17
C LEU A 208 -6.80 17.36 4.98
N HIS A 209 -7.61 16.90 5.94
CA HIS A 209 -7.35 15.63 6.66
C HIS A 209 -7.40 14.41 5.74
N GLU A 210 -8.40 14.34 4.86
CA GLU A 210 -8.50 13.27 3.86
C GLU A 210 -7.30 13.29 2.92
N LEU A 211 -6.91 14.47 2.44
CA LEU A 211 -5.74 14.64 1.57
C LEU A 211 -4.44 14.24 2.28
N ALA A 212 -4.29 14.53 3.58
CA ALA A 212 -3.14 14.07 4.35
C ALA A 212 -3.06 12.54 4.41
N TYR A 213 -4.19 11.85 4.59
CA TYR A 213 -4.22 10.39 4.54
C TYR A 213 -3.85 9.85 3.13
N VAL A 214 -4.35 10.48 2.07
CA VAL A 214 -4.00 10.12 0.68
C VAL A 214 -2.50 10.36 0.42
N ALA A 215 -1.95 11.48 0.88
CA ALA A 215 -0.53 11.80 0.76
C ALA A 215 0.35 10.76 1.48
N ALA A 216 0.00 10.38 2.70
CA ALA A 216 0.71 9.34 3.45
C ALA A 216 0.77 8.01 2.67
N ARG A 217 -0.35 7.61 2.03
CA ARG A 217 -0.37 6.42 1.15
C ARG A 217 0.57 6.56 -0.03
N ASN A 218 0.62 7.72 -0.67
CA ASN A 218 1.52 7.94 -1.81
C ASN A 218 2.99 7.89 -1.37
N VAL A 219 3.33 8.49 -0.21
CA VAL A 219 4.68 8.39 0.37
C VAL A 219 5.05 6.92 0.62
N ARG A 220 4.16 6.11 1.19
CA ARG A 220 4.38 4.68 1.38
C ARG A 220 4.63 3.96 0.05
N GLU A 221 3.79 4.20 -0.96
CA GLU A 221 3.90 3.58 -2.28
C GLU A 221 5.19 4.01 -3.01
N GLU A 222 5.71 5.22 -2.75
CA GLU A 222 7.01 5.66 -3.25
C GLU A 222 8.18 4.92 -2.57
N VAL A 223 8.07 4.67 -1.25
CA VAL A 223 9.07 3.88 -0.52
C VAL A 223 9.08 2.44 -1.04
N GLU A 224 7.90 1.83 -1.24
CA GLU A 224 7.77 0.50 -1.83
C GLU A 224 8.42 0.43 -3.22
N ALA A 225 8.16 1.42 -4.08
CA ALA A 225 8.74 1.47 -5.43
C ALA A 225 10.27 1.59 -5.40
N ARG A 226 10.85 2.37 -4.48
CA ARG A 226 12.30 2.47 -4.29
C ARG A 226 12.90 1.14 -3.79
N VAL A 227 12.25 0.49 -2.83
CA VAL A 227 12.69 -0.83 -2.34
C VAL A 227 12.70 -1.86 -3.47
N LEU A 228 11.67 -1.87 -4.33
CA LEU A 228 11.62 -2.74 -5.50
C LEU A 228 12.74 -2.42 -6.50
N SER A 229 12.93 -1.14 -6.82
CA SER A 229 13.98 -0.69 -7.75
C SER A 229 15.37 -1.07 -7.26
N ASP A 230 15.65 -0.85 -5.98
CA ASP A 230 16.93 -1.24 -5.36
C ASP A 230 17.13 -2.76 -5.37
N TRP A 231 16.05 -3.51 -5.16
CA TRP A 231 16.09 -4.98 -5.11
C TRP A 231 16.44 -5.60 -6.45
N VAL A 232 15.78 -5.15 -7.52
CA VAL A 232 16.00 -5.73 -8.86
C VAL A 232 17.40 -5.42 -9.44
N GLN A 233 18.15 -4.53 -8.80
CA GLN A 233 19.55 -4.24 -9.15
C GLN A 233 20.55 -5.08 -8.37
N ARG A 234 20.10 -5.91 -7.45
CA ARG A 234 21.00 -6.77 -6.64
C ARG A 234 21.42 -8.02 -7.41
N PRO A 235 22.68 -8.46 -7.25
CA PRO A 235 23.16 -9.70 -7.89
C PRO A 235 22.32 -10.92 -7.54
N GLU A 236 21.78 -10.99 -6.32
CA GLU A 236 20.90 -12.09 -5.89
C GLU A 236 19.62 -12.22 -6.71
N TRP A 237 19.13 -11.11 -7.24
CA TRP A 237 17.99 -11.09 -8.14
C TRP A 237 18.32 -11.63 -9.53
N ASP A 238 19.50 -11.30 -10.06
CA ASP A 238 19.91 -11.67 -11.43
C ASP A 238 20.16 -13.18 -11.59
N VAL A 239 20.66 -13.83 -10.55
CA VAL A 239 20.98 -15.27 -10.59
C VAL A 239 19.79 -16.17 -10.25
N SER A 240 18.66 -15.60 -9.86
CA SER A 240 17.45 -16.32 -9.46
C SER A 240 16.38 -16.25 -10.54
N ASP A 241 15.65 -17.34 -10.78
CA ASP A 241 14.40 -17.36 -11.58
C ASP A 241 13.16 -17.07 -10.73
N ASP A 242 13.35 -16.65 -9.48
CA ASP A 242 12.27 -16.41 -8.55
C ASP A 242 11.52 -15.11 -8.86
N TRP A 243 10.31 -15.04 -8.37
CA TRP A 243 9.40 -13.92 -8.59
C TRP A 243 9.13 -13.13 -7.31
N ILE A 244 8.84 -11.84 -7.48
CA ILE A 244 8.42 -10.96 -6.40
C ILE A 244 6.96 -10.56 -6.53
N VAL A 245 6.23 -10.66 -5.40
CA VAL A 245 4.86 -10.14 -5.27
C VAL A 245 4.92 -8.78 -4.59
N VAL A 246 4.35 -7.77 -5.23
CA VAL A 246 4.13 -6.43 -4.66
C VAL A 246 2.72 -6.35 -4.11
N ASP A 247 2.56 -5.97 -2.85
CA ASP A 247 1.25 -5.76 -2.24
C ASP A 247 0.62 -4.46 -2.76
N GLY A 248 -0.29 -4.59 -3.71
CA GLY A 248 -0.95 -3.48 -4.38
C GLY A 248 -0.67 -3.42 -5.88
N ARG A 249 -0.78 -2.22 -6.45
CA ARG A 249 -0.58 -1.98 -7.88
C ARG A 249 0.90 -2.08 -8.26
N LEU A 250 1.17 -2.69 -9.38
CA LEU A 250 2.51 -2.73 -9.96
C LEU A 250 2.80 -1.41 -10.68
N ARG A 251 3.30 -0.41 -9.96
CA ARG A 251 3.54 0.95 -10.51
C ARG A 251 4.67 1.01 -11.51
N SER A 252 5.72 0.23 -11.30
CA SER A 252 6.89 0.09 -12.16
C SER A 252 7.08 -1.39 -12.43
N PRO A 253 6.48 -1.94 -13.50
CA PRO A 253 6.64 -3.34 -13.85
C PRO A 253 8.11 -3.69 -14.06
N GLN A 254 8.60 -4.66 -13.30
CA GLN A 254 9.94 -5.21 -13.43
C GLN A 254 9.84 -6.65 -13.93
N PRO A 255 10.82 -7.17 -14.65
CA PRO A 255 10.84 -8.60 -14.98
C PRO A 255 10.63 -9.45 -13.72
N ARG A 256 9.80 -10.49 -13.83
CA ARG A 256 9.47 -11.40 -12.71
C ARG A 256 8.81 -10.73 -11.49
N SER A 257 8.10 -9.61 -11.70
CA SER A 257 7.31 -8.94 -10.67
C SER A 257 5.82 -9.04 -10.95
N ILE A 258 5.01 -9.18 -9.90
CA ILE A 258 3.54 -9.11 -9.98
C ILE A 258 2.99 -8.21 -8.90
N GLY A 259 1.96 -7.43 -9.23
CA GLY A 259 1.15 -6.69 -8.29
C GLY A 259 -0.08 -7.49 -7.86
N LEU A 260 -0.36 -7.54 -6.57
CA LEU A 260 -1.56 -8.15 -6.00
C LEU A 260 -2.49 -7.07 -5.45
N VAL A 261 -3.55 -6.74 -6.19
CA VAL A 261 -4.51 -5.70 -5.78
C VAL A 261 -5.70 -6.36 -5.09
N LYS A 262 -5.77 -6.21 -3.78
CA LYS A 262 -6.79 -6.84 -2.91
C LYS A 262 -8.13 -6.11 -2.92
N GLN A 263 -8.09 -4.81 -3.16
CA GLN A 263 -9.27 -3.94 -3.20
C GLN A 263 -9.16 -3.07 -4.44
N PHE A 264 -10.19 -3.10 -5.27
CA PHE A 264 -10.24 -2.33 -6.51
C PHE A 264 -11.64 -1.75 -6.70
N SER A 265 -11.72 -0.44 -6.83
CA SER A 265 -12.92 0.28 -7.25
C SER A 265 -13.02 0.34 -8.78
N ASP A 266 -11.86 0.27 -9.46
CA ASP A 266 -11.78 0.33 -10.91
C ASP A 266 -12.02 -1.06 -11.47
N ALA A 267 -13.26 -1.36 -11.83
CA ALA A 267 -13.55 -2.52 -12.67
C ALA A 267 -13.26 -2.11 -14.12
N TYR A 268 -12.24 -2.72 -14.73
CA TYR A 268 -11.97 -2.55 -16.16
C TYR A 268 -13.04 -3.25 -17.02
N LEU A 269 -13.82 -4.13 -16.42
CA LEU A 269 -14.81 -4.97 -17.05
C LEU A 269 -16.22 -4.42 -16.80
N SER A 270 -17.09 -4.49 -17.82
CA SER A 270 -18.47 -3.99 -17.75
C SER A 270 -19.44 -4.98 -18.39
N GLY A 271 -20.74 -4.83 -18.14
CA GLY A 271 -21.77 -5.70 -18.70
C GLY A 271 -21.53 -7.19 -18.41
N SER A 272 -21.61 -8.05 -19.43
CA SER A 272 -21.41 -9.49 -19.31
C SER A 272 -20.00 -9.88 -18.84
N GLU A 273 -18.99 -9.07 -19.12
CA GLU A 273 -17.63 -9.30 -18.62
C GLU A 273 -17.57 -9.13 -17.09
N ALA A 274 -18.25 -8.10 -16.58
CA ALA A 274 -18.36 -7.89 -15.13
C ALA A 274 -19.18 -9.01 -14.46
N GLU A 275 -20.22 -9.51 -15.10
CA GLU A 275 -20.98 -10.68 -14.63
C GLU A 275 -20.08 -11.90 -14.54
N THR A 276 -19.24 -12.14 -15.57
CA THR A 276 -18.24 -13.23 -15.56
C THR A 276 -17.28 -13.09 -14.40
N LEU A 277 -16.74 -11.87 -14.15
CA LEU A 277 -15.84 -11.59 -13.02
C LEU A 277 -16.52 -11.86 -11.67
N LEU A 278 -17.70 -11.32 -11.47
CA LEU A 278 -18.43 -11.47 -10.19
C LEU A 278 -18.92 -12.91 -9.97
N GLY A 279 -19.15 -13.66 -11.05
CA GLY A 279 -19.55 -15.07 -11.03
C GLY A 279 -18.39 -16.07 -10.99
N LEU A 280 -17.11 -15.64 -10.93
CA LEU A 280 -15.97 -16.57 -10.91
C LEU A 280 -16.10 -17.57 -9.75
N PRO A 281 -15.99 -18.90 -10.01
CA PRO A 281 -15.90 -19.89 -8.94
C PRO A 281 -14.55 -19.79 -8.17
N PRO A 282 -14.44 -20.34 -6.96
CA PRO A 282 -13.17 -20.40 -6.23
C PRO A 282 -12.14 -21.22 -7.01
N GLY A 283 -10.91 -20.71 -7.10
CA GLY A 283 -9.84 -21.34 -7.89
C GLY A 283 -9.94 -21.13 -9.40
N TYR A 284 -10.77 -20.19 -9.84
CA TYR A 284 -10.85 -19.76 -11.24
C TYR A 284 -10.26 -18.36 -11.39
N ARG A 285 -9.79 -18.06 -12.60
CA ARG A 285 -9.36 -16.75 -13.05
C ARG A 285 -10.18 -16.26 -14.24
N THR A 286 -10.16 -14.96 -14.52
CA THR A 286 -10.56 -14.46 -15.84
C THR A 286 -9.47 -14.76 -16.86
N THR A 287 -9.81 -14.78 -18.15
CA THR A 287 -8.83 -14.55 -19.22
C THR A 287 -8.14 -13.20 -18.99
N ALA A 288 -6.89 -13.10 -19.44
CA ALA A 288 -6.07 -11.90 -19.26
C ALA A 288 -6.31 -10.86 -20.37
N PHE A 289 -6.08 -9.59 -20.03
CA PHE A 289 -6.29 -8.45 -20.91
C PHE A 289 -5.31 -7.30 -20.62
N LEU A 290 -5.19 -6.38 -21.58
CA LEU A 290 -4.50 -5.09 -21.41
C LEU A 290 -5.55 -4.00 -21.24
N PRO A 291 -5.40 -3.08 -20.26
CA PRO A 291 -6.25 -1.91 -20.16
C PRO A 291 -5.87 -0.88 -21.24
N THR A 292 -6.83 -0.42 -22.06
CA THR A 292 -6.56 0.53 -23.14
C THR A 292 -6.52 1.98 -22.68
N ASN A 293 -7.10 2.29 -21.52
CA ASN A 293 -7.24 3.67 -21.01
C ASN A 293 -6.32 4.01 -19.82
N ASP A 294 -5.32 3.19 -19.53
CA ASP A 294 -4.33 3.48 -18.46
C ASP A 294 -3.33 4.59 -18.90
N ARG A 295 -3.64 5.31 -19.99
CA ARG A 295 -2.85 6.46 -20.46
C ARG A 295 -3.00 7.61 -19.47
N ARG A 296 -2.03 7.76 -18.58
CA ARG A 296 -1.84 9.04 -17.90
C ARG A 296 -1.48 10.07 -18.97
N ARG A 297 -2.38 11.04 -19.19
CA ARG A 297 -2.12 12.15 -20.10
C ARG A 297 -0.81 12.83 -19.71
N GLY A 298 0.21 12.80 -20.59
CA GLY A 298 1.43 13.59 -20.51
C GLY A 298 2.65 12.95 -19.82
N GLY A 299 2.61 11.67 -19.44
CA GLY A 299 3.80 10.92 -19.00
C GLY A 299 4.40 10.07 -20.12
N PRO A 300 5.64 9.53 -19.95
CA PRO A 300 6.13 8.47 -20.81
C PRO A 300 5.08 7.36 -20.86
N GLU A 301 4.95 6.67 -22.00
CA GLU A 301 3.94 5.60 -22.15
C GLU A 301 3.97 4.72 -20.89
N PRO A 302 2.82 4.57 -20.19
CA PRO A 302 2.80 3.69 -19.04
C PRO A 302 3.15 2.30 -19.56
N GLU A 303 4.12 1.68 -18.92
CA GLU A 303 4.46 0.30 -19.22
C GLU A 303 3.17 -0.50 -19.13
N GLN A 304 2.75 -1.04 -20.27
CA GLN A 304 1.50 -1.78 -20.36
C GLN A 304 1.60 -3.01 -19.47
N ARG A 305 0.58 -3.24 -18.69
CA ARG A 305 0.49 -4.36 -17.75
C ARG A 305 -0.56 -5.34 -18.21
N THR A 306 -0.22 -6.62 -18.17
CA THR A 306 -1.19 -7.69 -18.29
C THR A 306 -1.99 -7.81 -17.00
N LEU A 307 -3.31 -7.80 -17.12
CA LEU A 307 -4.24 -7.87 -15.98
C LEU A 307 -5.15 -9.07 -16.08
N TRP A 308 -5.43 -9.70 -14.95
CA TRP A 308 -6.50 -10.67 -14.80
C TRP A 308 -6.98 -10.69 -13.35
N TYR A 309 -8.10 -11.38 -13.09
CA TYR A 309 -8.66 -11.53 -11.74
C TYR A 309 -8.67 -12.99 -11.34
N ILE A 310 -8.51 -13.27 -10.05
CA ILE A 310 -8.56 -14.61 -9.46
C ILE A 310 -9.49 -14.58 -8.27
N ARG A 311 -10.36 -15.61 -8.13
CA ARG A 311 -11.11 -15.84 -6.89
C ARG A 311 -10.38 -16.86 -6.03
N LEU A 312 -9.87 -16.39 -4.90
CA LEU A 312 -9.04 -17.22 -4.00
C LEU A 312 -9.87 -18.20 -3.16
N TRP A 313 -11.08 -17.79 -2.73
CA TRP A 313 -11.94 -18.55 -1.86
C TRP A 313 -13.40 -18.45 -2.30
N ASP A 314 -14.24 -19.36 -1.74
CA ASP A 314 -15.68 -19.34 -1.98
C ASP A 314 -16.33 -18.06 -1.44
N ALA A 315 -17.25 -17.50 -2.21
CA ALA A 315 -18.02 -16.31 -1.88
C ALA A 315 -19.47 -16.61 -1.50
N ALA A 316 -19.85 -17.89 -1.32
CA ALA A 316 -21.20 -18.26 -0.97
C ALA A 316 -21.68 -17.54 0.32
N GLY A 317 -22.79 -16.81 0.22
CA GLY A 317 -23.34 -16.02 1.33
C GLY A 317 -22.60 -14.71 1.62
N MET A 318 -21.61 -14.33 0.79
CA MET A 318 -20.82 -13.10 0.91
C MET A 318 -21.10 -12.16 -0.28
N ASP A 319 -20.55 -10.94 -0.21
CA ASP A 319 -20.54 -10.03 -1.36
C ASP A 319 -19.87 -10.68 -2.58
N ALA A 320 -20.37 -10.36 -3.77
CA ALA A 320 -19.85 -10.93 -5.02
C ALA A 320 -18.35 -10.61 -5.28
N ARG A 321 -17.79 -9.58 -4.64
CA ARG A 321 -16.35 -9.26 -4.68
C ARG A 321 -15.52 -10.00 -3.64
N HIS A 322 -16.15 -10.75 -2.75
CA HIS A 322 -15.44 -11.49 -1.71
C HIS A 322 -14.38 -12.42 -2.32
N ALA A 323 -13.19 -12.41 -1.76
CA ALA A 323 -12.05 -13.22 -2.18
C ALA A 323 -11.57 -12.99 -3.63
N LEU A 324 -12.02 -11.94 -4.33
CA LEU A 324 -11.47 -11.53 -5.61
C LEU A 324 -10.21 -10.69 -5.40
N VAL A 325 -9.17 -11.02 -6.18
CA VAL A 325 -7.95 -10.22 -6.29
C VAL A 325 -7.67 -9.93 -7.75
N ARG A 326 -7.10 -8.75 -8.04
CA ARG A 326 -6.58 -8.43 -9.37
C ARG A 326 -5.08 -8.64 -9.39
N ILE A 327 -4.60 -9.30 -10.42
CA ILE A 327 -3.17 -9.50 -10.67
C ILE A 327 -2.74 -8.54 -11.77
N GLU A 328 -1.61 -7.92 -11.58
CA GLU A 328 -0.94 -7.07 -12.54
C GLU A 328 0.46 -7.63 -12.79
N ALA A 329 0.81 -7.90 -14.05
CA ALA A 329 2.12 -8.41 -14.45
C ALA A 329 2.72 -7.53 -15.56
N PRO A 330 4.04 -7.59 -15.81
CA PRO A 330 4.63 -6.96 -16.98
C PRO A 330 3.95 -7.46 -18.27
N ARG A 331 3.88 -6.61 -19.30
CA ARG A 331 3.27 -6.98 -20.60
C ARG A 331 3.92 -8.21 -21.24
N SER A 332 5.19 -8.49 -20.92
CA SER A 332 5.87 -9.69 -21.39
C SER A 332 5.22 -11.00 -20.92
N VAL A 333 4.44 -10.95 -19.83
CA VAL A 333 3.60 -12.08 -19.38
C VAL A 333 2.31 -12.06 -20.18
N CYS A 334 2.25 -12.82 -21.26
CA CYS A 334 1.13 -12.79 -22.22
C CYS A 334 0.70 -14.17 -22.71
N THR A 335 1.35 -15.26 -22.28
CA THR A 335 0.94 -16.61 -22.65
C THR A 335 0.02 -17.23 -21.61
N THR A 336 -0.93 -18.06 -22.05
CA THR A 336 -1.85 -18.77 -21.14
C THR A 336 -1.10 -19.61 -20.12
N GLU A 337 -0.01 -20.25 -20.52
CA GLU A 337 0.82 -21.09 -19.65
C GLU A 337 1.50 -20.30 -18.53
N GLU A 338 1.98 -19.10 -18.81
CA GLU A 338 2.58 -18.21 -17.80
C GLU A 338 1.52 -17.69 -16.82
N ILE A 339 0.37 -17.24 -17.37
CA ILE A 339 -0.75 -16.71 -16.59
C ILE A 339 -1.30 -17.80 -15.66
N ASP A 340 -1.47 -19.04 -16.17
CA ASP A 340 -1.92 -20.19 -15.36
C ASP A 340 -0.90 -20.55 -14.29
N ARG A 341 0.38 -20.54 -14.61
CA ARG A 341 1.47 -20.84 -13.66
C ARG A 341 1.51 -19.83 -12.54
N ILE A 342 1.49 -18.53 -12.86
CA ILE A 342 1.44 -17.45 -11.86
C ILE A 342 0.18 -17.56 -11.01
N SER A 343 -0.97 -17.81 -11.63
CA SER A 343 -2.24 -17.97 -10.92
C SER A 343 -2.22 -19.17 -9.96
N GLY A 344 -1.61 -20.27 -10.37
CA GLY A 344 -1.41 -21.45 -9.53
C GLY A 344 -0.51 -21.18 -8.32
N TRP A 345 0.57 -20.43 -8.50
CA TRP A 345 1.43 -20.01 -7.38
C TRP A 345 0.69 -19.12 -6.39
N ILE A 346 -0.12 -18.17 -6.88
CA ILE A 346 -0.93 -17.29 -6.02
C ILE A 346 -1.93 -18.09 -5.20
N LEU A 347 -2.62 -19.07 -5.81
CA LEU A 347 -3.54 -19.94 -5.09
C LEU A 347 -2.84 -20.80 -4.03
N ALA A 348 -1.60 -21.23 -4.28
CA ALA A 348 -0.80 -22.00 -3.32
C ALA A 348 -0.39 -21.15 -2.09
N GLU A 349 -0.20 -19.84 -2.27
CA GLU A 349 0.24 -18.89 -1.21
C GLU A 349 -0.93 -18.20 -0.47
N ARG A 350 -2.19 -18.50 -0.81
CA ARG A 350 -3.35 -17.89 -0.15
C ARG A 350 -3.38 -18.16 1.36
N THR A 351 -3.81 -17.17 2.12
CA THR A 351 -3.89 -17.28 3.59
C THR A 351 -4.94 -18.32 4.01
N PRO A 352 -4.65 -19.20 4.97
CA PRO A 352 -5.65 -20.11 5.55
C PRO A 352 -6.81 -19.35 6.20
N ARG A 353 -8.02 -19.97 6.21
CA ARG A 353 -9.23 -19.38 6.83
C ARG A 353 -9.11 -19.07 8.33
N ALA A 354 -8.17 -19.67 9.02
CA ALA A 354 -8.00 -19.56 10.47
C ALA A 354 -7.30 -18.28 10.94
N THR A 355 -7.03 -17.30 10.07
CA THR A 355 -6.44 -16.03 10.49
C THR A 355 -7.49 -15.10 11.09
N GLY A 356 -7.12 -14.35 12.14
CA GLY A 356 -7.98 -13.35 12.77
C GLY A 356 -8.15 -12.05 11.98
N ASP A 357 -7.57 -11.92 10.79
CA ASP A 357 -7.71 -10.74 9.93
C ASP A 357 -8.98 -10.84 9.09
N SER A 358 -9.87 -9.86 9.17
CA SER A 358 -11.13 -9.83 8.39
C SER A 358 -10.90 -9.85 6.86
N ARG A 359 -9.72 -9.42 6.40
CA ARG A 359 -9.33 -9.42 4.98
C ARG A 359 -8.71 -10.74 4.51
N TRP A 360 -8.69 -11.78 5.37
CA TRP A 360 -8.02 -13.06 5.10
C TRP A 360 -8.28 -13.63 3.71
N ALA A 361 -9.49 -13.45 3.19
CA ALA A 361 -9.91 -14.02 1.91
C ALA A 361 -9.16 -13.46 0.68
N THR A 362 -8.54 -12.29 0.80
CA THR A 362 -7.76 -11.63 -0.25
C THR A 362 -6.27 -11.57 0.07
N LEU A 363 -5.83 -12.19 1.16
CA LEU A 363 -4.43 -12.14 1.60
C LEU A 363 -3.63 -13.35 1.11
N LEU A 364 -2.37 -13.11 0.77
CA LEU A 364 -1.34 -14.15 0.73
C LEU A 364 -0.65 -14.20 2.08
N TYR A 365 -0.38 -15.42 2.57
CA TYR A 365 0.22 -15.61 3.90
C TYR A 365 1.55 -14.86 4.08
N PRO A 366 2.52 -14.90 3.15
CA PRO A 366 3.78 -14.18 3.31
C PRO A 366 3.60 -12.65 3.36
N VAL A 367 2.68 -12.09 2.58
CA VAL A 367 2.34 -10.66 2.61
C VAL A 367 1.76 -10.28 3.97
N HIS A 368 0.83 -11.08 4.50
CA HIS A 368 0.26 -10.86 5.83
C HIS A 368 1.34 -10.91 6.93
N LEU A 369 2.27 -11.86 6.85
CA LEU A 369 3.38 -11.95 7.79
C LEU A 369 4.25 -10.69 7.75
N LEU A 370 4.62 -10.23 6.55
CA LEU A 370 5.41 -9.01 6.36
C LEU A 370 4.68 -7.77 6.89
N GLU A 371 3.39 -7.60 6.57
CA GLU A 371 2.59 -6.49 7.11
C GLU A 371 2.62 -6.47 8.66
N ARG A 372 2.54 -7.63 9.32
CA ARG A 372 2.63 -7.72 10.78
C ARG A 372 3.99 -7.31 11.31
N ILE A 373 5.07 -7.72 10.65
CA ILE A 373 6.45 -7.32 11.01
C ILE A 373 6.59 -5.79 10.89
N LEU A 374 6.17 -5.22 9.76
CA LEU A 374 6.25 -3.78 9.54
C LEU A 374 5.43 -2.98 10.55
N LYS A 375 4.19 -3.40 10.83
CA LYS A 375 3.34 -2.76 11.85
C LYS A 375 4.00 -2.73 13.23
N ARG A 376 4.64 -3.83 13.66
CA ARG A 376 5.39 -3.87 14.93
C ARG A 376 6.56 -2.89 14.92
N ARG A 377 7.24 -2.71 13.78
CA ARG A 377 8.32 -1.72 13.65
C ARG A 377 7.78 -0.29 13.78
N LEU A 378 6.67 0.01 13.12
CA LEU A 378 6.01 1.30 13.23
C LEU A 378 5.52 1.56 14.66
N ASP A 379 4.92 0.56 15.33
CA ASP A 379 4.45 0.68 16.70
C ASP A 379 5.62 0.93 17.69
N ALA A 380 6.80 0.37 17.41
CA ALA A 380 8.00 0.65 18.19
C ALA A 380 8.49 2.09 17.99
N ASP A 381 8.47 2.59 16.75
CA ASP A 381 8.93 3.93 16.39
C ASP A 381 7.96 5.04 16.84
N THR A 382 6.67 4.71 16.91
CA THR A 382 5.61 5.61 17.42
C THR A 382 5.31 5.42 18.91
N ARG A 383 6.15 4.67 19.64
CA ARG A 383 5.95 4.43 21.07
C ARG A 383 5.92 5.75 21.85
N GLY A 384 4.94 5.89 22.75
CA GLY A 384 4.74 7.11 23.51
C GLY A 384 3.99 8.22 22.79
N TRP A 385 3.44 7.93 21.59
CA TRP A 385 2.51 8.87 20.96
C TRP A 385 1.25 9.05 21.83
N PRO A 386 0.78 10.28 22.10
CA PRO A 386 -0.28 10.53 23.08
C PRO A 386 -1.64 9.91 22.75
N GLY A 387 -1.90 9.59 21.49
CA GLY A 387 -3.16 9.02 21.01
C GLY A 387 -3.06 7.56 20.55
N ALA A 388 -1.91 6.88 20.79
CA ALA A 388 -1.67 5.49 20.38
C ALA A 388 -2.02 4.50 21.49
#